data_d83fedd194cfeaaa021936f2a8e7fca2
#
_entry.id   d83fedd194cfeaaa021936f2a8e7fca2
#
_cell.length_a   1.000
_cell.length_b   1.000
_cell.length_c   1.000
_cell.angle_alpha   90.00
_cell.angle_beta   90.00
_cell.angle_gamma   90.00
#
_symmetry.space_group_name_H-M   'P 1'
#
loop_
_entity.id
_entity.type
_entity.pdbx_description
1 polymer ?
#
loop_
_entity_poly.entity_id
_entity_poly.type
_entity_poly.pdbx_seq_one_letter_code
_entity_poly.pdbx_strand_id
1 'polypeptide(L)' 'DLAHVAVSFRHHAAMNPAAVMQKPISVEDHQSSRYICDPLHLLDYCLINDGGVAWIMTTAERAKDMKQRPVYVSGYAR' A
#
# COMPACT_ATOMS: atom_id res chain seq x y z
N ASP A 1 14.79 -8.20 0.02
CA ASP A 1 14.05 -7.21 0.83
C ASP A 1 12.94 -6.51 0.02
N LEU A 2 13.19 -6.02 -1.20
CA LEU A 2 12.19 -5.36 -2.06
C LEU A 2 10.98 -6.26 -2.35
N ALA A 3 11.20 -7.54 -2.63
CA ALA A 3 10.14 -8.51 -2.86
C ALA A 3 9.11 -8.58 -1.73
N HIS A 4 9.56 -8.49 -0.47
CA HIS A 4 8.65 -8.52 0.68
C HIS A 4 7.75 -7.28 0.75
N VAL A 5 8.27 -6.12 0.32
CA VAL A 5 7.44 -4.91 0.19
C VAL A 5 6.36 -5.12 -0.87
N ALA A 6 6.74 -5.58 -2.07
CA ALA A 6 5.80 -5.83 -3.17
C ALA A 6 4.71 -6.84 -2.78
N VAL A 7 5.10 -7.96 -2.14
CA VAL A 7 4.18 -9.01 -1.67
C VAL A 7 3.21 -8.48 -0.62
N SER A 8 3.70 -7.70 0.37
CA SER A 8 2.87 -7.12 1.42
C SER A 8 1.83 -6.16 0.86
N PHE A 9 2.23 -5.25 -0.02
CA PHE A 9 1.30 -4.33 -0.68
C PHE A 9 0.28 -5.06 -1.54
N ARG A 10 0.70 -6.11 -2.27
CA ARG A 10 -0.20 -6.92 -3.08
C ARG A 10 -1.19 -7.71 -2.23
N HIS A 11 -0.78 -8.18 -1.06
CA HIS A 11 -1.68 -8.81 -0.10
C HIS A 11 -2.79 -7.84 0.35
N HIS A 12 -2.44 -6.61 0.70
CA HIS A 12 -3.43 -5.59 1.06
C HIS A 12 -4.32 -5.20 -0.13
N ALA A 13 -3.75 -5.09 -1.32
CA ALA A 13 -4.52 -4.82 -2.54
C ALA A 13 -5.55 -5.92 -2.84
N ALA A 14 -5.20 -7.19 -2.61
CA ALA A 14 -6.10 -8.32 -2.81
C ALA A 14 -7.35 -8.29 -1.89
N MET A 15 -7.26 -7.60 -0.75
CA MET A 15 -8.38 -7.38 0.16
C MET A 15 -9.24 -6.17 -0.20
N ASN A 16 -8.80 -5.33 -1.14
CA ASN A 16 -9.49 -4.12 -1.55
C ASN A 16 -10.17 -4.33 -2.92
N PRO A 17 -11.51 -4.41 -2.99
CA PRO A 17 -12.21 -4.63 -4.25
C PRO A 17 -12.03 -3.51 -5.28
N ALA A 18 -11.62 -2.31 -4.85
CA ALA A 18 -11.31 -1.19 -5.73
C ALA A 18 -9.86 -1.16 -6.23
N ALA A 19 -9.00 -2.06 -5.77
CA ALA A 19 -7.61 -2.10 -6.20
C ALA A 19 -7.49 -2.61 -7.64
N VAL A 20 -6.57 -2.00 -8.40
CA VAL A 20 -6.27 -2.41 -9.79
C VAL A 20 -5.66 -3.81 -9.84
N MET A 21 -4.76 -4.13 -8.91
CA MET A 21 -4.05 -5.40 -8.84
C MET A 21 -4.51 -6.22 -7.65
N GLN A 22 -5.41 -7.18 -7.87
CA GLN A 22 -6.02 -7.98 -6.81
C GLN A 22 -5.44 -9.41 -6.69
N LYS A 23 -4.68 -9.87 -7.68
CA LYS A 23 -4.09 -11.21 -7.64
C LYS A 23 -2.88 -11.21 -6.70
N PRO A 24 -2.86 -12.06 -5.65
CA PRO A 24 -1.68 -12.22 -4.79
C PRO A 24 -0.44 -12.62 -5.59
N ILE A 25 0.72 -12.25 -5.10
CA ILE A 25 2.03 -12.65 -5.64
C ILE A 25 2.90 -13.23 -4.54
N SER A 26 3.84 -14.09 -4.93
CA SER A 26 4.87 -14.64 -4.06
C SER A 26 6.21 -13.90 -4.23
N VAL A 27 7.17 -14.23 -3.37
CA VAL A 27 8.56 -13.76 -3.52
C VAL A 27 9.18 -14.30 -4.81
N GLU A 28 8.84 -15.54 -5.17
CA GLU A 28 9.30 -16.19 -6.41
C GLU A 28 8.75 -15.49 -7.64
N ASP A 29 7.48 -15.07 -7.62
CA ASP A 29 6.88 -14.29 -8.71
C ASP A 29 7.62 -12.97 -8.90
N HIS A 30 7.99 -12.30 -7.81
CA HIS A 30 8.79 -11.07 -7.86
C HIS A 30 10.16 -11.34 -8.47
N GLN A 31 10.90 -12.32 -7.94
CA GLN A 31 12.26 -12.64 -8.37
C GLN A 31 12.34 -13.16 -9.81
N SER A 32 11.31 -13.82 -10.31
CA SER A 32 11.21 -14.29 -11.68
C SER A 32 10.68 -13.24 -12.67
N SER A 33 10.17 -12.11 -12.16
CA SER A 33 9.71 -11.03 -13.03
C SER A 33 10.91 -10.36 -13.73
N ARG A 34 10.67 -9.84 -14.94
CA ARG A 34 11.75 -9.27 -15.73
C ARG A 34 12.41 -8.08 -15.05
N TYR A 35 13.70 -7.92 -15.25
CA TYR A 35 14.41 -6.69 -14.89
C TYR A 35 13.95 -5.52 -15.77
N ILE A 36 13.77 -4.36 -15.13
CA ILE A 36 13.58 -3.08 -15.83
C ILE A 36 14.92 -2.33 -15.81
N CYS A 37 15.56 -2.24 -14.66
CA CYS A 37 16.87 -1.65 -14.45
C CYS A 37 17.50 -2.37 -13.26
N ASP A 38 18.59 -3.14 -13.48
CA ASP A 38 19.24 -3.88 -12.42
C ASP A 38 19.59 -2.95 -11.22
N PRO A 39 19.23 -3.30 -10.00
CA PRO A 39 18.66 -4.57 -9.52
C PRO A 39 17.11 -4.60 -9.43
N LEU A 40 16.39 -3.68 -10.08
CA LEU A 40 14.95 -3.51 -9.94
C LEU A 40 14.15 -4.34 -10.95
N HIS A 41 13.23 -5.14 -10.44
CA HIS A 41 12.30 -5.95 -11.21
C HIS A 41 11.00 -5.19 -11.56
N LEU A 42 10.22 -5.74 -12.48
CA LEU A 42 8.94 -5.16 -12.91
C LEU A 42 7.99 -4.89 -11.74
N LEU A 43 7.98 -5.76 -10.74
CA LEU A 43 7.08 -5.66 -9.59
C LEU A 43 7.56 -4.67 -8.51
N ASP A 44 8.72 -4.04 -8.70
CA ASP A 44 9.20 -2.94 -7.88
C ASP A 44 8.66 -1.58 -8.33
N TYR A 45 8.10 -1.51 -9.53
CA TYR A 45 7.63 -0.26 -10.12
C TYR A 45 6.15 -0.03 -9.84
N CYS A 46 5.79 1.25 -9.68
CA CYS A 46 4.40 1.67 -9.59
C CYS A 46 3.69 1.52 -10.92
N LEU A 47 2.38 1.41 -10.87
CA LEU A 47 1.51 1.47 -12.04
C LEU A 47 1.37 2.93 -12.52
N ILE A 48 1.26 3.11 -13.82
CA ILE A 48 0.84 4.40 -14.40
C ILE A 48 -0.67 4.47 -14.28
N ASN A 49 -1.14 5.15 -13.24
CA ASN A 49 -2.56 5.32 -12.97
C ASN A 49 -2.80 6.63 -12.20
N ASP A 50 -4.04 7.09 -12.24
CA ASP A 50 -4.51 8.20 -11.42
C ASP A 50 -5.11 7.67 -10.13
N GLY A 51 -4.99 8.46 -9.07
CA GLY A 51 -5.55 8.12 -7.77
C GLY A 51 -5.68 9.33 -6.87
N GLY A 52 -6.53 9.20 -5.87
CA GLY A 52 -6.72 10.22 -4.86
C GLY A 52 -6.92 9.60 -3.49
N VAL A 53 -6.37 10.25 -2.48
CA VAL A 53 -6.55 9.87 -1.07
C VAL A 53 -7.04 11.10 -0.32
N ALA A 54 -8.05 10.89 0.52
CA ALA A 54 -8.53 11.91 1.43
C ALA A 54 -8.53 11.38 2.86
N TRP A 55 -8.07 12.18 3.78
CA TRP A 55 -8.19 11.92 5.20
C TRP A 55 -8.67 13.14 5.95
N ILE A 56 -9.32 12.91 7.08
CA ILE A 56 -9.80 13.96 7.96
C ILE A 56 -8.97 13.91 9.25
N MET A 57 -8.28 15.00 9.55
CA MET A 57 -7.57 15.20 10.82
C MET A 57 -8.41 16.06 11.74
N THR A 58 -8.55 15.64 12.99
CA THR A 58 -9.33 16.37 14.00
C THR A 58 -8.79 16.08 15.40
N THR A 59 -9.36 16.74 16.42
CA THR A 59 -9.01 16.44 17.81
C THR A 59 -9.55 15.07 18.25
N ALA A 60 -8.92 14.48 19.26
CA ALA A 60 -9.34 13.19 19.81
C ALA A 60 -10.78 13.20 20.35
N GLU A 61 -11.21 14.36 20.94
CA GLU A 61 -12.58 14.52 21.44
C GLU A 61 -13.60 14.44 20.32
N ARG A 62 -13.39 15.17 19.24
CA ARG A 62 -14.28 15.17 18.08
C ARG A 62 -14.29 13.85 17.32
N ALA A 63 -13.14 13.15 17.31
CA ALA A 63 -13.01 11.86 16.63
C ALA A 63 -13.90 10.78 17.25
N LYS A 64 -14.19 10.86 18.55
CA LYS A 64 -15.06 9.90 19.25
C LYS A 64 -16.51 9.90 18.73
N ASP A 65 -16.97 11.05 18.24
CA ASP A 65 -18.35 11.23 17.76
C ASP A 65 -18.47 10.91 16.26
N MET A 66 -17.37 10.51 15.61
CA MET A 66 -17.38 10.16 14.19
C MET A 66 -17.78 8.71 13.96
N LYS A 67 -18.35 8.45 12.76
CA LYS A 67 -18.84 7.12 12.35
C LYS A 67 -17.73 6.07 12.30
N GLN A 68 -16.50 6.47 11.95
CA GLN A 68 -15.36 5.56 11.80
C GLN A 68 -14.53 5.51 13.07
N ARG A 69 -13.97 4.34 13.36
CA ARG A 69 -13.03 4.18 14.47
C ARG A 69 -11.81 5.09 14.26
N PRO A 70 -11.47 5.95 15.22
CA PRO A 70 -10.36 6.87 15.08
C PRO A 70 -9.00 6.14 15.11
N VAL A 71 -8.07 6.63 14.31
CA VAL A 71 -6.65 6.27 14.36
C VAL A 71 -5.88 7.46 14.94
N TYR A 72 -5.16 7.24 16.00
CA TYR A 72 -4.42 8.30 16.69
C TYR A 72 -2.97 8.38 16.21
N VAL A 73 -2.52 9.57 15.89
CA VAL A 73 -1.10 9.83 15.64
C VAL A 73 -0.38 9.91 16.98
N SER A 74 0.48 8.94 17.27
CA SER A 74 1.23 8.86 18.53
C SER A 74 2.59 9.55 18.48
N GLY A 75 3.08 9.85 17.28
CA GLY A 75 4.36 10.54 17.11
C GLY A 75 4.70 10.71 15.63
N TYR A 76 5.65 11.59 15.37
CA TYR A 76 6.27 11.76 14.06
C TYR A 76 7.76 12.11 14.23
N ALA A 77 8.54 11.83 13.21
CA ALA A 77 9.94 12.24 13.12
C ALA A 77 10.22 12.89 11.76
N ARG A 78 11.22 13.78 11.71
CA ARG A 78 11.69 14.44 10.49
C ARG A 78 13.19 14.23 10.32
#